data_efb786b695fbe15ccaf5beddad2516af
#
_entry.id   efb786b695fbe15ccaf5beddad2516af
#
_cell.length_a   1.000
_cell.length_b   1.000
_cell.length_c   1.000
_cell.angle_alpha   90.00
_cell.angle_beta   90.00
_cell.angle_gamma   90.00
#
_symmetry.space_group_name_H-M   'P 1'
#
loop_
_entity.id
_entity.type
_entity.pdbx_description
1 polymer ?
#
loop_
_entity_poly.entity_id
_entity_poly.type
_entity_poly.pdbx_seq_one_letter_code
_entity_poly.pdbx_strand_id
1 'polypeptide(L)'
;MPRPTLTSGYWHTDELLNLGFKAVGKDVSVSRDCCIVGQQNISLGDHVRIDAMTLLSAGSGYIDIGSYVHIASFCSLGGAGGITLEDFSGLSQGVRVYSASDDYSGKSLTNPCVPSRYKAVAVAPVRLERHVIVGSNSVILPGVTIGEGASVGALSLVSRSLEPWYVYFGTPARRLKPRCRDLLALEAALRQEEGKPAPSRPD
;
A
#
# COMPACT_ATOMS: atom_id res chain seq x y z
N MET A 1 -20.15 30.30 12.11
CA MET A 1 -19.92 29.76 10.77
C MET A 1 -18.72 28.82 10.81
N PRO A 2 -18.79 27.61 10.25
CA PRO A 2 -17.61 26.74 10.15
C PRO A 2 -16.55 27.46 9.31
N ARG A 3 -15.28 27.36 9.72
CA ARG A 3 -14.18 27.92 8.96
C ARG A 3 -14.09 27.22 7.61
N PRO A 4 -13.88 27.92 6.48
CA PRO A 4 -13.70 27.28 5.21
C PRO A 4 -12.44 26.39 5.25
N THR A 5 -12.56 25.13 4.85
CA THR A 5 -11.42 24.24 4.68
C THR A 5 -10.76 24.53 3.32
N LEU A 6 -9.42 24.63 3.31
CA LEU A 6 -8.63 24.84 2.08
C LEU A 6 -8.28 23.49 1.40
N THR A 7 -9.16 22.50 1.49
CA THR A 7 -8.98 21.18 0.86
C THR A 7 -10.16 20.88 -0.05
N SER A 8 -9.94 20.15 -1.13
CA SER A 8 -11.00 19.66 -2.04
C SER A 8 -11.92 18.61 -1.38
N GLY A 9 -11.57 18.15 -0.16
CA GLY A 9 -12.34 17.17 0.60
C GLY A 9 -12.05 15.72 0.20
N TYR A 10 -12.97 14.83 0.57
CA TYR A 10 -12.85 13.39 0.31
C TYR A 10 -14.03 12.92 -0.53
N TRP A 11 -13.78 11.91 -1.36
CA TRP A 11 -14.79 10.99 -1.86
C TRP A 11 -15.07 9.96 -0.75
N HIS A 12 -16.34 9.71 -0.46
CA HIS A 12 -16.77 8.70 0.51
C HIS A 12 -17.37 7.47 -0.20
N THR A 13 -17.58 6.39 0.55
CA THR A 13 -18.05 5.09 0.03
C THR A 13 -19.15 5.23 -1.03
N ASP A 14 -20.23 5.95 -0.74
CA ASP A 14 -21.39 6.08 -1.64
C ASP A 14 -21.04 6.72 -2.98
N GLU A 15 -20.11 7.68 -2.98
CA GLU A 15 -19.63 8.32 -4.20
C GLU A 15 -18.67 7.39 -4.95
N LEU A 16 -17.74 6.72 -4.22
CA LEU A 16 -16.71 5.83 -4.78
C LEU A 16 -17.32 4.61 -5.49
N LEU A 17 -18.44 4.07 -5.00
CA LEU A 17 -19.17 2.96 -5.64
C LEU A 17 -19.56 3.28 -7.09
N ASN A 18 -19.74 4.56 -7.43
CA ASN A 18 -20.13 5.02 -8.77
C ASN A 18 -18.92 5.42 -9.65
N LEU A 19 -17.68 5.37 -9.12
CA LEU A 19 -16.47 5.78 -9.84
C LEU A 19 -15.75 4.63 -10.54
N GLY A 20 -16.33 3.41 -10.56
CA GLY A 20 -15.81 2.28 -11.34
C GLY A 20 -14.64 1.55 -10.70
N PHE A 21 -14.47 1.61 -9.39
CA PHE A 21 -13.55 0.73 -8.64
C PHE A 21 -13.99 -0.74 -8.76
N LYS A 22 -13.04 -1.67 -8.69
CA LYS A 22 -13.30 -3.11 -8.68
C LYS A 22 -14.17 -3.52 -7.48
N ALA A 23 -13.87 -2.96 -6.31
CA ALA A 23 -14.66 -3.11 -5.08
C ALA A 23 -14.42 -1.93 -4.16
N VAL A 24 -15.44 -1.56 -3.37
CA VAL A 24 -15.36 -0.53 -2.33
C VAL A 24 -16.11 -1.03 -1.09
N GLY A 25 -15.40 -1.06 0.04
CA GLY A 25 -15.95 -1.42 1.34
C GLY A 25 -16.69 -0.27 2.03
N LYS A 26 -16.95 -0.42 3.32
CA LYS A 26 -17.63 0.55 4.17
C LYS A 26 -16.64 1.58 4.73
N ASP A 27 -17.12 2.78 4.99
CA ASP A 27 -16.35 3.85 5.65
C ASP A 27 -15.01 4.16 4.96
N VAL A 28 -15.03 4.14 3.62
CA VAL A 28 -13.88 4.49 2.79
C VAL A 28 -13.85 5.99 2.55
N SER A 29 -12.64 6.58 2.64
CA SER A 29 -12.40 8.00 2.37
C SER A 29 -11.17 8.15 1.49
N VAL A 30 -11.33 8.67 0.27
CA VAL A 30 -10.24 8.96 -0.67
C VAL A 30 -10.21 10.45 -0.95
N SER A 31 -9.07 11.10 -0.72
CA SER A 31 -8.93 12.53 -1.02
C SER A 31 -9.20 12.81 -2.49
N ARG A 32 -9.94 13.88 -2.77
CA ARG A 32 -10.23 14.36 -4.14
C ARG A 32 -8.98 14.83 -4.87
N ASP A 33 -7.89 15.08 -4.14
CA ASP A 33 -6.58 15.44 -4.69
C ASP A 33 -5.68 14.23 -4.98
N CYS A 34 -6.22 13.00 -4.94
CA CYS A 34 -5.52 11.80 -5.38
C CYS A 34 -5.54 11.66 -6.91
N CYS A 35 -4.45 11.14 -7.48
CA CYS A 35 -4.41 10.71 -8.87
C CYS A 35 -4.63 9.19 -8.93
N ILE A 36 -5.72 8.74 -9.55
CA ILE A 36 -6.07 7.31 -9.62
C ILE A 36 -6.18 6.90 -11.09
N VAL A 37 -5.40 5.89 -11.46
CA VAL A 37 -5.34 5.35 -12.83
C VAL A 37 -5.63 3.85 -12.80
N GLY A 38 -6.60 3.40 -13.58
CA GLY A 38 -6.98 1.98 -13.63
C GLY A 38 -7.81 1.56 -12.42
N GLN A 39 -8.72 2.41 -11.95
CA GLN A 39 -9.57 2.17 -10.78
C GLN A 39 -10.38 0.87 -10.86
N GLN A 40 -10.71 0.40 -12.07
CA GLN A 40 -11.40 -0.89 -12.29
C GLN A 40 -10.56 -2.11 -11.85
N ASN A 41 -9.27 -1.92 -11.58
CA ASN A 41 -8.35 -2.93 -11.06
C ASN A 41 -7.94 -2.64 -9.61
N ILE A 42 -8.65 -1.74 -8.91
CA ILE A 42 -8.36 -1.36 -7.53
C ILE A 42 -9.52 -1.78 -6.63
N SER A 43 -9.21 -2.54 -5.57
CA SER A 43 -10.16 -2.91 -4.51
C SER A 43 -9.81 -2.18 -3.22
N LEU A 44 -10.83 -1.65 -2.54
CA LEU A 44 -10.72 -0.99 -1.25
C LEU A 44 -11.58 -1.75 -0.24
N GLY A 45 -10.99 -2.21 0.86
CA GLY A 45 -11.70 -2.84 1.98
C GLY A 45 -12.46 -1.82 2.85
N ASP A 46 -12.91 -2.27 4.02
CA ASP A 46 -13.60 -1.41 4.97
C ASP A 46 -12.63 -0.47 5.70
N HIS A 47 -13.07 0.73 6.09
CA HIS A 47 -12.31 1.68 6.89
C HIS A 47 -10.95 2.06 6.26
N VAL A 48 -10.93 2.24 4.93
CA VAL A 48 -9.73 2.69 4.21
C VAL A 48 -9.72 4.21 4.11
N ARG A 49 -8.55 4.81 4.40
CA ARG A 49 -8.32 6.23 4.19
C ARG A 49 -7.10 6.45 3.30
N ILE A 50 -7.26 7.25 2.24
CA ILE A 50 -6.19 7.65 1.33
C ILE A 50 -6.11 9.17 1.30
N ASP A 51 -4.98 9.71 1.73
CA ASP A 51 -4.77 11.15 1.85
C ASP A 51 -4.29 11.80 0.54
N ALA A 52 -4.32 13.12 0.51
CA ALA A 52 -4.08 13.97 -0.65
C ALA A 52 -2.73 13.74 -1.34
N MET A 53 -2.64 14.06 -2.62
CA MET A 53 -1.42 13.98 -3.45
C MET A 53 -0.85 12.55 -3.55
N THR A 54 -1.68 11.54 -3.33
CA THR A 54 -1.30 10.13 -3.49
C THR A 54 -1.62 9.67 -4.91
N LEU A 55 -0.69 8.92 -5.51
CA LEU A 55 -0.85 8.27 -6.81
C LEU A 55 -1.12 6.78 -6.63
N LEU A 56 -2.26 6.30 -7.12
CA LEU A 56 -2.56 4.88 -7.31
C LEU A 56 -2.64 4.58 -8.80
N SER A 57 -1.71 3.79 -9.32
CA SER A 57 -1.70 3.39 -10.73
C SER A 57 -1.68 1.87 -10.84
N ALA A 58 -2.84 1.25 -11.02
CA ALA A 58 -2.94 -0.20 -11.18
C ALA A 58 -2.36 -0.69 -12.52
N GLY A 59 -2.44 0.16 -13.57
CA GLY A 59 -1.94 -0.21 -14.89
C GLY A 59 -2.62 -1.46 -15.43
N SER A 60 -1.81 -2.42 -15.91
CA SER A 60 -2.23 -3.74 -16.37
C SER A 60 -2.35 -4.78 -15.25
N GLY A 61 -1.95 -4.44 -14.03
CA GLY A 61 -2.03 -5.31 -12.87
C GLY A 61 -3.19 -4.93 -11.96
N TYR A 62 -2.93 -4.86 -10.64
CA TYR A 62 -3.96 -4.55 -9.64
C TYR A 62 -3.38 -3.84 -8.42
N ILE A 63 -4.27 -3.24 -7.61
CA ILE A 63 -3.99 -2.77 -6.27
C ILE A 63 -5.14 -3.22 -5.37
N ASP A 64 -4.90 -4.21 -4.52
CA ASP A 64 -5.87 -4.70 -3.55
C ASP A 64 -5.50 -4.17 -2.15
N ILE A 65 -6.40 -3.39 -1.56
CA ILE A 65 -6.25 -2.76 -0.25
C ILE A 65 -7.26 -3.38 0.70
N GLY A 66 -6.77 -4.01 1.77
CA GLY A 66 -7.56 -4.60 2.83
C GLY A 66 -8.27 -3.56 3.69
N SER A 67 -8.80 -4.02 4.83
CA SER A 67 -9.55 -3.18 5.76
C SER A 67 -8.64 -2.50 6.80
N TYR A 68 -9.07 -1.35 7.33
CA TYR A 68 -8.30 -0.55 8.31
C TYR A 68 -6.93 -0.11 7.79
N VAL A 69 -6.84 0.23 6.52
CA VAL A 69 -5.61 0.68 5.89
C VAL A 69 -5.59 2.19 5.75
N HIS A 70 -4.48 2.79 6.16
CA HIS A 70 -4.21 4.21 5.93
C HIS A 70 -3.04 4.39 4.97
N ILE A 71 -3.26 5.12 3.91
CA ILE A 71 -2.23 5.58 2.98
C ILE A 71 -2.14 7.10 3.12
N ALA A 72 -1.05 7.56 3.76
CA ALA A 72 -0.83 8.98 3.98
C ALA A 72 -0.45 9.72 2.69
N SER A 73 -0.40 11.04 2.76
CA SER A 73 -0.17 11.93 1.61
C SER A 73 1.16 11.65 0.88
N PHE A 74 1.19 11.98 -0.40
CA PHE A 74 2.36 11.89 -1.28
C PHE A 74 2.87 10.47 -1.52
N CYS A 75 2.10 9.44 -1.19
CA CYS A 75 2.44 8.07 -1.54
C CYS A 75 2.29 7.81 -3.04
N SER A 76 3.04 6.81 -3.55
CA SER A 76 2.93 6.38 -4.94
C SER A 76 2.96 4.84 -5.01
N LEU A 77 1.89 4.26 -5.54
CA LEU A 77 1.73 2.82 -5.70
C LEU A 77 1.63 2.48 -7.19
N GLY A 78 2.71 1.89 -7.74
CA GLY A 78 2.78 1.43 -9.13
C GLY A 78 2.46 -0.06 -9.24
N GLY A 79 1.19 -0.39 -9.49
CA GLY A 79 0.61 -1.72 -9.40
C GLY A 79 0.69 -2.58 -10.67
N ALA A 80 1.54 -2.27 -11.64
CA ALA A 80 1.62 -3.01 -12.91
C ALA A 80 1.87 -4.52 -12.74
N GLY A 81 2.59 -4.94 -11.69
CA GLY A 81 2.81 -6.34 -11.32
C GLY A 81 1.93 -6.84 -10.17
N GLY A 82 1.03 -5.97 -9.67
CA GLY A 82 0.19 -6.23 -8.53
C GLY A 82 0.75 -5.69 -7.22
N ILE A 83 -0.11 -5.08 -6.40
CA ILE A 83 0.18 -4.65 -5.04
C ILE A 83 -0.95 -5.13 -4.14
N THR A 84 -0.61 -5.76 -3.03
CA THR A 84 -1.57 -6.13 -1.98
C THR A 84 -1.15 -5.48 -0.67
N LEU A 85 -2.04 -4.71 -0.07
CA LEU A 85 -1.93 -4.21 1.29
C LEU A 85 -2.99 -4.92 2.13
N GLU A 86 -2.58 -5.77 3.06
CA GLU A 86 -3.51 -6.49 3.93
C GLU A 86 -4.03 -5.62 5.08
N ASP A 87 -5.01 -6.15 5.81
CA ASP A 87 -5.69 -5.46 6.90
C ASP A 87 -4.72 -4.85 7.92
N PHE A 88 -5.06 -3.69 8.44
CA PHE A 88 -4.27 -2.95 9.43
C PHE A 88 -2.86 -2.57 8.97
N SER A 89 -2.56 -2.68 7.68
CA SER A 89 -1.31 -2.14 7.16
C SER A 89 -1.40 -0.63 6.97
N GLY A 90 -0.24 0.04 6.96
CA GLY A 90 -0.21 1.49 6.82
C GLY A 90 1.04 2.00 6.13
N LEU A 91 0.86 3.02 5.29
CA LEU A 91 1.93 3.73 4.61
C LEU A 91 1.99 5.17 5.12
N SER A 92 3.12 5.54 5.73
CA SER A 92 3.39 6.93 6.10
C SER A 92 3.66 7.79 4.87
N GLN A 93 3.72 9.10 5.05
CA GLN A 93 3.88 10.07 3.97
C GLN A 93 5.05 9.76 3.04
N GLY A 94 4.81 9.89 1.74
CA GLY A 94 5.85 9.78 0.71
C GLY A 94 6.38 8.37 0.46
N VAL A 95 5.74 7.32 0.98
CA VAL A 95 6.13 5.94 0.69
C VAL A 95 5.88 5.62 -0.78
N ARG A 96 6.83 4.91 -1.40
CA ARG A 96 6.74 4.46 -2.78
C ARG A 96 6.79 2.94 -2.86
N VAL A 97 5.81 2.35 -3.54
CA VAL A 97 5.70 0.91 -3.76
C VAL A 97 5.70 0.65 -5.26
N TYR A 98 6.69 -0.08 -5.73
CA TYR A 98 6.83 -0.42 -7.14
C TYR A 98 6.73 -1.93 -7.35
N SER A 99 5.80 -2.38 -8.20
CA SER A 99 5.69 -3.76 -8.64
C SER A 99 6.27 -3.99 -10.05
N ALA A 100 6.86 -2.95 -10.62
CA ALA A 100 7.61 -3.01 -11.88
C ALA A 100 8.81 -2.06 -11.83
N SER A 101 9.89 -2.43 -12.50
CA SER A 101 11.12 -1.63 -12.62
C SER A 101 11.78 -1.86 -13.96
N ASP A 102 12.33 -0.81 -14.54
CA ASP A 102 13.19 -0.92 -15.70
C ASP A 102 14.50 -1.69 -15.38
N ASP A 103 15.22 -2.11 -16.42
CA ASP A 103 16.52 -2.74 -16.30
C ASP A 103 17.63 -1.69 -16.05
N TYR A 104 18.26 -1.76 -14.87
CA TYR A 104 19.38 -0.90 -14.48
C TYR A 104 20.75 -1.48 -14.86
N SER A 105 20.81 -2.69 -15.48
CA SER A 105 22.08 -3.33 -15.83
C SER A 105 22.73 -2.76 -17.11
N GLY A 106 21.96 -2.00 -17.89
CA GLY A 106 22.41 -1.48 -19.18
C GLY A 106 22.32 -2.48 -20.34
N LYS A 107 21.73 -3.66 -20.13
CA LYS A 107 21.54 -4.68 -21.19
C LYS A 107 20.34 -4.39 -22.08
N SER A 108 19.44 -3.53 -21.67
CA SER A 108 18.27 -3.11 -22.43
C SER A 108 18.07 -1.61 -22.36
N LEU A 109 17.23 -1.07 -23.24
CA LEU A 109 16.76 0.30 -23.15
C LEU A 109 15.69 0.41 -22.05
N THR A 110 15.42 1.63 -21.61
CA THR A 110 14.52 1.93 -20.50
C THR A 110 13.42 2.91 -20.92
N ASN A 111 12.51 3.21 -20.04
CA ASN A 111 11.39 4.17 -20.05
C ASN A 111 10.23 3.82 -21.01
N PRO A 112 9.03 4.40 -20.79
CA PRO A 112 7.82 4.05 -21.54
C PRO A 112 7.82 4.52 -23.02
N CYS A 113 8.70 5.47 -23.38
CA CYS A 113 8.77 5.99 -24.75
C CYS A 113 9.49 5.06 -25.73
N VAL A 114 10.16 4.01 -25.21
CA VAL A 114 10.86 3.01 -26.03
C VAL A 114 9.96 1.82 -26.31
N PRO A 115 9.92 1.31 -27.58
CA PRO A 115 9.15 0.10 -27.90
C PRO A 115 9.54 -1.10 -27.04
N SER A 116 8.54 -1.90 -26.62
CA SER A 116 8.71 -2.98 -25.63
C SER A 116 9.77 -4.01 -26.01
N ARG A 117 9.95 -4.29 -27.32
CA ARG A 117 10.95 -5.24 -27.82
C ARG A 117 12.41 -4.89 -27.51
N TYR A 118 12.68 -3.66 -27.08
CA TYR A 118 14.01 -3.19 -26.68
C TYR A 118 14.19 -3.06 -25.18
N LYS A 119 13.18 -3.42 -24.41
CA LYS A 119 13.16 -3.25 -22.94
C LYS A 119 13.10 -4.60 -22.23
N ALA A 120 13.66 -4.64 -21.03
CA ALA A 120 13.53 -5.75 -20.09
C ALA A 120 12.99 -5.19 -18.76
N VAL A 121 11.67 -5.06 -18.67
CA VAL A 121 11.01 -4.58 -17.44
C VAL A 121 10.81 -5.76 -16.49
N ALA A 122 11.39 -5.69 -15.30
CA ALA A 122 11.12 -6.63 -14.22
C ALA A 122 9.75 -6.34 -13.62
N VAL A 123 8.86 -7.32 -13.64
CA VAL A 123 7.50 -7.21 -13.10
C VAL A 123 7.31 -8.31 -12.06
N ALA A 124 7.00 -7.94 -10.82
CA ALA A 124 6.75 -8.88 -9.74
C ALA A 124 5.84 -8.26 -8.67
N PRO A 125 4.89 -9.03 -8.09
CA PRO A 125 3.95 -8.50 -7.12
C PRO A 125 4.66 -8.05 -5.84
N VAL A 126 4.06 -7.05 -5.18
CA VAL A 126 4.47 -6.61 -3.85
C VAL A 126 3.33 -6.89 -2.88
N ARG A 127 3.66 -7.46 -1.72
CA ARG A 127 2.69 -7.77 -0.67
C ARG A 127 3.15 -7.21 0.67
N LEU A 128 2.30 -6.45 1.31
CA LEU A 128 2.41 -6.05 2.70
C LEU A 128 1.36 -6.82 3.47
N GLU A 129 1.82 -7.72 4.33
CA GLU A 129 0.93 -8.54 5.16
C GLU A 129 0.32 -7.72 6.30
N ARG A 130 -0.56 -8.34 7.08
CA ARG A 130 -1.32 -7.67 8.14
C ARG A 130 -0.40 -6.95 9.12
N HIS A 131 -0.87 -5.80 9.63
CA HIS A 131 -0.16 -5.00 10.64
C HIS A 131 1.20 -4.43 10.21
N VAL A 132 1.55 -4.52 8.93
CA VAL A 132 2.77 -3.88 8.42
C VAL A 132 2.62 -2.37 8.48
N ILE A 133 3.64 -1.69 9.00
CA ILE A 133 3.74 -0.23 8.95
C ILE A 133 5.03 0.19 8.27
N VAL A 134 4.92 1.12 7.31
CA VAL A 134 6.06 1.63 6.56
C VAL A 134 6.24 3.12 6.83
N GLY A 135 7.41 3.47 7.34
CA GLY A 135 7.80 4.84 7.68
C GLY A 135 8.02 5.72 6.45
N SER A 136 7.90 7.03 6.66
CA SER A 136 7.89 8.06 5.62
C SER A 136 9.08 7.96 4.67
N ASN A 137 8.81 8.25 3.38
CA ASN A 137 9.77 8.28 2.29
C ASN A 137 10.55 6.97 2.06
N SER A 138 10.06 5.85 2.56
CA SER A 138 10.62 4.54 2.24
C SER A 138 10.23 4.08 0.84
N VAL A 139 11.06 3.24 0.24
CA VAL A 139 10.87 2.67 -1.10
C VAL A 139 10.83 1.16 -1.01
N ILE A 140 9.81 0.53 -1.62
CA ILE A 140 9.63 -0.92 -1.70
C ILE A 140 9.74 -1.32 -3.17
N LEU A 141 10.64 -2.27 -3.45
CA LEU A 141 10.95 -2.73 -4.81
C LEU A 141 10.11 -3.94 -5.24
N PRO A 142 10.02 -4.24 -6.56
CA PRO A 142 9.26 -5.36 -7.08
C PRO A 142 9.65 -6.71 -6.46
N GLY A 143 8.66 -7.59 -6.26
CA GLY A 143 8.86 -8.93 -5.74
C GLY A 143 9.02 -9.03 -4.22
N VAL A 144 8.85 -7.93 -3.50
CA VAL A 144 9.00 -7.90 -2.03
C VAL A 144 7.70 -8.31 -1.35
N THR A 145 7.81 -9.22 -0.39
CA THR A 145 6.81 -9.47 0.65
C THR A 145 7.33 -8.94 1.98
N ILE A 146 6.56 -8.09 2.64
CA ILE A 146 6.82 -7.63 4.00
C ILE A 146 5.91 -8.43 4.92
N GLY A 147 6.52 -9.31 5.75
CA GLY A 147 5.80 -10.25 6.60
C GLY A 147 4.97 -9.58 7.69
N GLU A 148 3.96 -10.30 8.17
CA GLU A 148 2.97 -9.84 9.15
C GLU A 148 3.62 -9.14 10.35
N GLY A 149 3.07 -8.02 10.73
CA GLY A 149 3.55 -7.27 11.88
C GLY A 149 4.97 -6.69 11.74
N ALA A 150 5.61 -6.77 10.58
CA ALA A 150 6.88 -6.09 10.40
C ALA A 150 6.68 -4.56 10.35
N SER A 151 7.67 -3.83 10.84
CA SER A 151 7.70 -2.37 10.73
C SER A 151 8.98 -1.90 10.05
N VAL A 152 8.85 -0.95 9.14
CA VAL A 152 9.95 -0.36 8.38
C VAL A 152 10.10 1.09 8.80
N GLY A 153 11.27 1.46 9.31
CA GLY A 153 11.56 2.85 9.67
C GLY A 153 11.63 3.76 8.45
N ALA A 154 11.49 5.07 8.68
CA ALA A 154 11.51 6.06 7.61
C ALA A 154 12.81 6.03 6.79
N LEU A 155 12.75 6.50 5.52
CA LEU A 155 13.91 6.60 4.62
C LEU A 155 14.61 5.25 4.35
N SER A 156 13.86 4.15 4.39
CA SER A 156 14.40 2.82 4.14
C SER A 156 14.20 2.36 2.69
N LEU A 157 15.16 1.54 2.19
CA LEU A 157 15.03 0.84 0.92
C LEU A 157 14.79 -0.65 1.16
N VAL A 158 13.58 -1.12 0.85
CA VAL A 158 13.21 -2.53 0.95
C VAL A 158 13.39 -3.18 -0.41
N SER A 159 14.53 -3.85 -0.59
CA SER A 159 14.93 -4.51 -1.84
C SER A 159 14.84 -6.05 -1.79
N ARG A 160 14.39 -6.60 -0.68
CA ARG A 160 14.15 -8.04 -0.47
C ARG A 160 13.04 -8.24 0.56
N SER A 161 12.40 -9.39 0.56
CA SER A 161 11.35 -9.73 1.53
C SER A 161 11.87 -9.67 2.97
N LEU A 162 10.97 -9.27 3.87
CA LEU A 162 11.24 -9.07 5.28
C LEU A 162 10.46 -10.09 6.10
N GLU A 163 11.12 -10.70 7.10
CA GLU A 163 10.49 -11.64 8.02
C GLU A 163 9.44 -10.94 8.92
N PRO A 164 8.39 -11.65 9.34
CA PRO A 164 7.34 -11.09 10.19
C PRO A 164 7.85 -10.71 11.59
N TRP A 165 7.19 -9.73 12.21
CA TRP A 165 7.37 -9.35 13.62
C TRP A 165 8.76 -8.82 13.99
N TYR A 166 9.42 -8.14 13.04
CA TYR A 166 10.66 -7.40 13.29
C TYR A 166 10.53 -5.93 12.87
N VAL A 167 11.37 -5.11 13.49
CA VAL A 167 11.63 -3.73 13.10
C VAL A 167 12.81 -3.72 12.14
N TYR A 168 12.65 -3.06 11.00
CA TYR A 168 13.68 -2.89 9.97
C TYR A 168 13.98 -1.41 9.76
N PHE A 169 15.21 -1.10 9.37
CA PHE A 169 15.62 0.26 9.08
C PHE A 169 16.82 0.30 8.12
N GLY A 170 16.93 1.38 7.31
CA GLY A 170 18.11 1.72 6.54
C GLY A 170 18.02 1.45 5.05
N THR A 171 19.10 1.78 4.34
CA THR A 171 19.26 1.68 2.88
C THR A 171 20.52 0.88 2.54
N PRO A 172 20.36 -0.43 2.26
CA PRO A 172 19.13 -1.24 2.28
C PRO A 172 18.64 -1.56 3.69
N ALA A 173 17.34 -1.84 3.81
CA ALA A 173 16.71 -2.18 5.09
C ALA A 173 17.34 -3.42 5.74
N ARG A 174 17.66 -3.32 7.03
CA ARG A 174 18.24 -4.38 7.85
C ARG A 174 17.40 -4.58 9.09
N ARG A 175 17.32 -5.82 9.56
CA ARG A 175 16.64 -6.18 10.80
C ARG A 175 17.34 -5.51 11.99
N LEU A 176 16.55 -4.85 12.84
CA LEU A 176 17.04 -4.12 14.01
C LEU A 176 16.71 -4.86 15.31
N LYS A 177 15.43 -5.18 15.56
CA LYS A 177 14.96 -5.84 16.79
C LYS A 177 13.59 -6.49 16.57
N PRO A 178 13.17 -7.44 17.43
CA PRO A 178 11.79 -7.95 17.44
C PRO A 178 10.78 -6.81 17.69
N ARG A 179 9.58 -6.96 17.13
CA ARG A 179 8.44 -6.08 17.38
C ARG A 179 7.46 -6.76 18.34
N CYS A 180 6.91 -5.99 19.28
CA CYS A 180 5.86 -6.44 20.19
C CYS A 180 4.60 -6.85 19.43
N ARG A 181 3.86 -7.83 19.96
CA ARG A 181 2.63 -8.37 19.36
C ARG A 181 1.35 -8.01 20.12
N ASP A 182 1.42 -7.11 21.09
CA ASP A 182 0.26 -6.72 21.92
C ASP A 182 -0.90 -6.15 21.08
N LEU A 183 -0.59 -5.58 19.93
CA LEU A 183 -1.58 -5.11 18.96
C LEU A 183 -2.58 -6.19 18.50
N LEU A 184 -2.22 -7.49 18.57
CA LEU A 184 -3.12 -8.58 18.20
C LEU A 184 -4.29 -8.71 19.19
N ALA A 185 -4.04 -8.46 20.49
CA ALA A 185 -5.10 -8.41 21.48
C ALA A 185 -6.03 -7.21 21.28
N LEU A 186 -5.47 -6.07 20.88
CA LEU A 186 -6.25 -4.86 20.54
C LEU A 186 -7.11 -5.06 19.30
N GLU A 187 -6.57 -5.73 18.26
CA GLU A 187 -7.37 -6.11 17.09
C GLU A 187 -8.52 -7.03 17.46
N ALA A 188 -8.25 -8.05 18.29
CA ALA A 188 -9.29 -8.98 18.72
C ALA A 188 -10.44 -8.26 19.46
N ALA A 189 -10.10 -7.30 20.34
CA ALA A 189 -11.08 -6.47 21.05
C ALA A 189 -11.88 -5.59 20.06
N LEU A 190 -11.23 -4.90 19.13
CA LEU A 190 -11.89 -4.09 18.11
C LEU A 190 -12.88 -4.91 17.26
N ARG A 191 -12.46 -6.09 16.78
CA ARG A 191 -13.32 -6.96 15.98
C ARG A 191 -14.51 -7.49 16.77
N GLN A 192 -14.33 -7.76 18.07
CA GLN A 192 -15.43 -8.16 18.96
C GLN A 192 -16.44 -7.04 19.15
N GLU A 193 -16.00 -5.80 19.31
CA GLU A 193 -16.89 -4.62 19.41
C GLU A 193 -17.71 -4.43 18.12
N GLU A 194 -17.13 -4.73 16.96
CA GLU A 194 -17.82 -4.65 15.67
C GLU A 194 -18.67 -5.88 15.32
N GLY A 195 -18.71 -6.91 16.15
CA GLY A 195 -19.40 -8.17 15.89
C GLY A 195 -18.81 -8.99 14.75
N LYS A 196 -17.54 -8.76 14.39
CA LYS A 196 -16.80 -9.49 13.35
C LYS A 196 -15.94 -10.60 13.95
N PRO A 197 -15.95 -11.84 13.40
CA PRO A 197 -15.06 -12.90 13.89
C PRO A 197 -13.59 -12.54 13.65
N ALA A 198 -12.71 -12.97 14.55
CA ALA A 198 -11.27 -12.89 14.32
C ALA A 198 -10.90 -13.70 13.06
N PRO A 199 -9.95 -13.25 12.22
CA PRO A 199 -9.51 -14.01 11.05
C PRO A 199 -8.88 -15.33 11.50
N SER A 200 -9.23 -16.42 10.79
CA SER A 200 -8.58 -17.70 10.97
C SER A 200 -7.08 -17.57 10.66
N ARG A 201 -6.20 -17.99 11.57
CA ARG A 201 -4.78 -18.10 11.26
C ARG A 201 -4.61 -19.12 10.15
N PRO A 202 -3.84 -18.83 9.08
CA PRO A 202 -3.33 -19.89 8.24
C PRO A 202 -2.35 -20.74 9.07
N ASP A 203 -2.51 -22.06 9.02
CA ASP A 203 -1.63 -23.08 9.63
C ASP A 203 -0.21 -23.00 9.04
#